data_41067af82e67fc97d4e01468cdc419f5
#
_entry.id   41067af82e67fc97d4e01468cdc419f5
#
_cell.length_a   1.000
_cell.length_b   1.000
_cell.length_c   1.000
_cell.angle_alpha   90.00
_cell.angle_beta   90.00
_cell.angle_gamma   90.00
#
_symmetry.space_group_name_H-M   'P 1'
#
loop_
_entity.id
_entity.type
_entity.pdbx_description
1 polymer ?
#
loop_
_entity_poly.entity_id
_entity_poly.type
_entity_poly.pdbx_seq_one_letter_code
_entity_poly.pdbx_strand_id
1 'polypeptide(L)'
;LGDMLSAGGGAEEAAKTRVRSAWGKFNELAPILTKRGASMKLKGRIYDACVQRVLVYGSETWGMKAEDLAKLMRTERMMVRRMCGVSLKDRKRSDELLSRLGIECVETKIQRGRLRWFGHVERKNEEDWVKKCTKLDVDGMVGRGAPRKMWRKCVDEDMRSMGIKVCVAQDRCAWSNAIRGPTRASADALH
;
A
#
# COMPACT_ATOMS: atom_id res chain seq x y z
N LEU A 1 13.98 10.66 2.72
CA LEU A 1 15.05 10.01 2.04
C LEU A 1 15.23 8.62 2.63
N GLY A 2 15.26 7.58 1.88
CA GLY A 2 15.82 6.33 2.28
C GLY A 2 14.81 5.25 2.60
N ASP A 3 14.67 4.37 1.64
CA ASP A 3 14.21 3.02 1.90
C ASP A 3 15.38 2.20 2.44
N MET A 4 15.10 1.22 3.28
CA MET A 4 16.14 0.31 3.81
C MET A 4 16.41 -0.77 2.77
N LEU A 5 17.61 -0.71 2.18
CA LEU A 5 18.10 -1.77 1.31
C LEU A 5 18.76 -2.83 2.17
N SER A 6 18.29 -4.05 2.16
CA SER A 6 18.95 -5.18 2.80
C SER A 6 19.76 -5.96 1.77
N ALA A 7 20.95 -6.41 2.13
CA ALA A 7 21.77 -7.31 1.31
C ALA A 7 21.01 -8.60 0.93
N GLY A 8 20.03 -8.96 1.73
CA GLY A 8 19.10 -10.05 1.48
C GLY A 8 18.03 -9.77 0.42
N GLY A 9 17.87 -8.55 -0.09
CA GLY A 9 16.94 -8.19 -1.17
C GLY A 9 15.47 -8.49 -0.86
N GLY A 10 14.90 -8.01 0.23
CA GLY A 10 13.50 -8.21 0.57
C GLY A 10 12.89 -6.97 1.20
N ALA A 11 11.55 -6.87 1.21
CA ALA A 11 10.82 -5.77 1.80
C ALA A 11 10.73 -5.84 3.34
N GLU A 12 11.22 -6.90 3.97
CA GLU A 12 11.00 -7.17 5.40
C GLU A 12 11.54 -6.06 6.31
N GLU A 13 12.80 -5.67 6.13
CA GLU A 13 13.43 -4.61 6.94
C GLU A 13 12.82 -3.24 6.65
N ALA A 14 12.51 -2.97 5.37
CA ALA A 14 11.80 -1.77 4.98
C ALA A 14 10.41 -1.72 5.67
N ALA A 15 9.63 -2.78 5.61
CA ALA A 15 8.33 -2.87 6.27
C ALA A 15 8.42 -2.68 7.80
N LYS A 16 9.40 -3.32 8.47
CA LYS A 16 9.64 -3.13 9.91
C LYS A 16 9.96 -1.67 10.25
N THR A 17 10.82 -1.04 9.46
CA THR A 17 11.19 0.36 9.63
C THR A 17 9.98 1.28 9.46
N ARG A 18 9.16 1.04 8.42
CA ARG A 18 7.94 1.84 8.18
C ARG A 18 6.92 1.67 9.30
N VAL A 19 6.73 0.46 9.81
CA VAL A 19 5.87 0.21 10.97
C VAL A 19 6.35 1.02 12.19
N ARG A 20 7.65 1.00 12.49
CA ARG A 20 8.22 1.78 13.61
C ARG A 20 8.02 3.27 13.42
N SER A 21 8.33 3.80 12.24
CA SER A 21 8.15 5.22 11.91
C SER A 21 6.69 5.65 11.96
N ALA A 22 5.78 4.80 11.47
CA ALA A 22 4.35 5.08 11.51
C ALA A 22 3.81 5.12 12.95
N TRP A 23 4.29 4.23 13.83
CA TRP A 23 3.95 4.28 15.25
C TRP A 23 4.50 5.55 15.92
N GLY A 24 5.72 5.96 15.60
CA GLY A 24 6.27 7.23 16.06
C GLY A 24 5.36 8.40 15.69
N LYS A 25 4.98 8.49 14.40
CA LYS A 25 4.08 9.54 13.91
C LYS A 25 2.66 9.45 14.49
N PHE A 26 2.15 8.24 14.68
CA PHE A 26 0.86 8.03 15.32
C PHE A 26 0.86 8.51 16.78
N ASN A 27 1.91 8.21 17.55
CA ASN A 27 2.02 8.62 18.94
C ASN A 27 2.15 10.14 19.08
N GLU A 28 2.89 10.80 18.19
CA GLU A 28 2.97 12.26 18.11
C GLU A 28 1.57 12.89 17.93
N LEU A 29 0.75 12.28 17.07
CA LEU A 29 -0.60 12.76 16.74
C LEU A 29 -1.71 12.16 17.63
N ALA A 30 -1.37 11.26 18.56
CA ALA A 30 -2.34 10.58 19.41
C ALA A 30 -3.29 11.53 20.16
N PRO A 31 -2.83 12.68 20.70
CA PRO A 31 -3.72 13.63 21.38
C PRO A 31 -4.90 14.09 20.50
N ILE A 32 -4.70 14.17 19.19
CA ILE A 32 -5.75 14.56 18.22
C ILE A 32 -6.51 13.33 17.74
N LEU A 33 -5.77 12.27 17.34
CA LEU A 33 -6.35 11.06 16.74
C LEU A 33 -7.24 10.26 17.70
N THR A 34 -6.95 10.32 19.01
CA THR A 34 -7.73 9.60 20.03
C THR A 34 -8.68 10.50 20.81
N LYS A 35 -8.73 11.82 20.51
CA LYS A 35 -9.58 12.77 21.23
C LYS A 35 -11.06 12.35 21.13
N ARG A 36 -11.74 12.24 22.28
CA ARG A 36 -13.18 12.02 22.32
C ARG A 36 -13.91 13.26 21.78
N GLY A 37 -14.99 13.03 21.02
CA GLY A 37 -15.76 14.11 20.41
C GLY A 37 -15.20 14.68 19.10
N ALA A 38 -13.97 14.36 18.72
CA ALA A 38 -13.47 14.74 17.39
C ALA A 38 -14.12 13.91 16.28
N SER A 39 -14.47 14.57 15.16
CA SER A 39 -15.10 13.95 14.00
C SER A 39 -14.25 12.77 13.47
N MET A 40 -14.86 11.62 13.25
CA MET A 40 -14.18 10.45 12.68
C MET A 40 -13.57 10.73 11.31
N LYS A 41 -14.27 11.46 10.45
CA LYS A 41 -13.75 11.87 9.14
C LYS A 41 -12.53 12.79 9.25
N LEU A 42 -12.47 13.66 10.26
CA LEU A 42 -11.29 14.50 10.50
C LEU A 42 -10.10 13.65 10.95
N LYS A 43 -10.31 12.76 11.92
CA LYS A 43 -9.28 11.81 12.36
C LYS A 43 -8.75 10.98 11.19
N GLY A 44 -9.64 10.48 10.34
CA GLY A 44 -9.28 9.72 9.15
C GLY A 44 -8.41 10.52 8.19
N ARG A 45 -8.76 11.77 7.89
CA ARG A 45 -7.95 12.66 7.02
C ARG A 45 -6.55 12.91 7.59
N ILE A 46 -6.44 13.19 8.89
CA ILE A 46 -5.14 13.40 9.54
C ILE A 46 -4.31 12.11 9.51
N TYR A 47 -4.92 10.97 9.84
CA TYR A 47 -4.26 9.67 9.77
C TYR A 47 -3.77 9.36 8.36
N ASP A 48 -4.61 9.53 7.36
CA ASP A 48 -4.27 9.30 5.96
C ASP A 48 -3.10 10.18 5.49
N ALA A 49 -3.16 11.47 5.80
CA ALA A 49 -2.16 12.44 5.36
C ALA A 49 -0.81 12.28 6.06
N CYS A 50 -0.80 11.91 7.35
CA CYS A 50 0.42 11.97 8.16
C CYS A 50 0.97 10.57 8.54
N VAL A 51 0.12 9.62 8.88
CA VAL A 51 0.55 8.32 9.41
C VAL A 51 0.59 7.25 8.31
N GLN A 52 -0.51 7.11 7.57
CA GLN A 52 -0.61 6.06 6.56
C GLN A 52 0.38 6.28 5.41
N ARG A 53 0.67 7.53 5.04
CA ARG A 53 1.73 7.84 4.06
C ARG A 53 3.11 7.39 4.51
N VAL A 54 3.43 7.53 5.80
CA VAL A 54 4.69 7.01 6.36
C VAL A 54 4.72 5.50 6.30
N LEU A 55 3.60 4.84 6.61
CA LEU A 55 3.47 3.39 6.62
C LEU A 55 3.68 2.76 5.24
N VAL A 56 3.23 3.42 4.16
CA VAL A 56 3.32 2.90 2.78
C VAL A 56 4.46 3.50 1.97
N TYR A 57 5.30 4.34 2.56
CA TYR A 57 6.37 5.02 1.84
C TYR A 57 7.37 4.04 1.22
N GLY A 58 7.64 4.16 -0.08
CA GLY A 58 8.56 3.31 -0.83
C GLY A 58 7.97 1.94 -1.22
N SER A 59 6.76 1.60 -0.76
CA SER A 59 6.13 0.29 -0.99
C SER A 59 5.82 0.00 -2.45
N GLU A 60 5.82 1.00 -3.30
CA GLU A 60 5.60 0.89 -4.74
C GLU A 60 6.68 0.06 -5.45
N THR A 61 7.89 -0.02 -4.88
CA THR A 61 9.01 -0.76 -5.46
C THR A 61 9.28 -2.12 -4.78
N TRP A 62 8.51 -2.47 -3.74
CA TRP A 62 8.79 -3.68 -2.98
C TRP A 62 8.27 -4.95 -3.63
N GLY A 63 9.12 -5.99 -3.68
CA GLY A 63 8.70 -7.38 -3.87
C GLY A 63 8.12 -7.93 -2.55
N MET A 64 6.86 -7.59 -2.26
CA MET A 64 6.24 -7.80 -0.96
C MET A 64 5.74 -9.23 -0.77
N LYS A 65 6.16 -9.89 0.31
CA LYS A 65 5.62 -11.16 0.75
C LYS A 65 4.29 -10.96 1.49
N ALA A 66 3.46 -12.00 1.53
CA ALA A 66 2.19 -11.98 2.26
C ALA A 66 2.37 -11.64 3.76
N GLU A 67 3.46 -12.12 4.36
CA GLU A 67 3.81 -11.87 5.77
C GLU A 67 4.07 -10.39 6.05
N ASP A 68 4.79 -9.70 5.14
CA ASP A 68 5.10 -8.28 5.28
C ASP A 68 3.85 -7.42 5.11
N LEU A 69 3.00 -7.77 4.13
CA LEU A 69 1.70 -7.13 3.97
C LEU A 69 0.83 -7.33 5.23
N ALA A 70 0.79 -8.56 5.77
CA ALA A 70 0.05 -8.86 6.98
C ALA A 70 0.53 -8.05 8.20
N LYS A 71 1.86 -7.76 8.31
CA LYS A 71 2.42 -6.88 9.35
C LYS A 71 1.88 -5.45 9.22
N LEU A 72 1.88 -4.90 8.00
CA LEU A 72 1.36 -3.55 7.73
C LEU A 72 -0.14 -3.46 8.02
N MET A 73 -0.93 -4.43 7.55
CA MET A 73 -2.37 -4.50 7.80
C MET A 73 -2.69 -4.63 9.30
N ARG A 74 -1.92 -5.44 10.04
CA ARG A 74 -2.08 -5.58 11.49
C ARG A 74 -1.81 -4.26 12.20
N THR A 75 -0.75 -3.56 11.81
CA THR A 75 -0.40 -2.24 12.34
C THR A 75 -1.53 -1.23 12.11
N GLU A 76 -2.05 -1.16 10.90
CA GLU A 76 -3.18 -0.29 10.56
C GLU A 76 -4.41 -0.61 11.43
N ARG A 77 -4.79 -1.88 11.53
CA ARG A 77 -5.94 -2.31 12.34
C ARG A 77 -5.81 -1.89 13.81
N MET A 78 -4.60 -1.97 14.38
CA MET A 78 -4.35 -1.53 15.74
C MET A 78 -4.52 -0.01 15.91
N MET A 79 -3.97 0.78 14.98
CA MET A 79 -4.09 2.24 14.97
C MET A 79 -5.55 2.69 14.78
N VAL A 80 -6.25 2.09 13.82
CA VAL A 80 -7.66 2.37 13.52
C VAL A 80 -8.55 2.08 14.72
N ARG A 81 -8.37 0.94 15.39
CA ARG A 81 -9.11 0.61 16.62
C ARG A 81 -8.87 1.64 17.72
N ARG A 82 -7.61 2.05 17.90
CA ARG A 82 -7.24 3.07 18.91
C ARG A 82 -7.89 4.42 18.61
N MET A 83 -7.94 4.85 17.34
CA MET A 83 -8.64 6.07 16.92
C MET A 83 -10.15 6.02 17.17
N CYS A 84 -10.75 4.85 16.94
CA CYS A 84 -12.18 4.65 17.14
C CYS A 84 -12.57 4.37 18.60
N GLY A 85 -11.60 4.20 19.51
CA GLY A 85 -11.86 3.82 20.89
C GLY A 85 -12.48 2.42 21.05
N VAL A 86 -12.16 1.50 20.12
CA VAL A 86 -12.75 0.15 20.03
C VAL A 86 -11.68 -0.87 20.38
N SER A 87 -12.02 -1.77 21.32
CA SER A 87 -11.18 -2.90 21.73
C SER A 87 -11.40 -4.15 20.86
N LEU A 88 -10.57 -5.16 21.04
CA LEU A 88 -10.78 -6.46 20.38
C LEU A 88 -12.04 -7.17 20.89
N LYS A 89 -12.42 -6.93 22.15
CA LYS A 89 -13.62 -7.51 22.77
C LYS A 89 -14.92 -7.07 22.09
N ASP A 90 -14.92 -5.86 21.49
CA ASP A 90 -16.09 -5.28 20.82
C ASP A 90 -16.40 -5.95 19.47
N ARG A 91 -15.56 -6.87 19.01
CA ARG A 91 -15.72 -7.68 17.78
C ARG A 91 -16.10 -6.87 16.51
N LYS A 92 -15.77 -5.57 16.47
CA LYS A 92 -16.05 -4.73 15.29
C LYS A 92 -15.11 -5.08 14.13
N ARG A 93 -15.66 -5.15 12.92
CA ARG A 93 -14.89 -5.43 11.69
C ARG A 93 -14.02 -4.25 11.33
N SER A 94 -12.83 -4.54 10.79
CA SER A 94 -11.88 -3.50 10.37
C SER A 94 -12.44 -2.63 9.24
N ASP A 95 -13.17 -3.25 8.31
CA ASP A 95 -13.77 -2.55 7.15
C ASP A 95 -14.80 -1.51 7.59
N GLU A 96 -15.62 -1.84 8.60
CA GLU A 96 -16.55 -0.90 9.20
C GLU A 96 -15.82 0.31 9.81
N LEU A 97 -14.73 0.06 10.53
CA LEU A 97 -13.96 1.12 11.18
C LEU A 97 -13.27 2.02 10.15
N LEU A 98 -12.68 1.44 9.09
CA LEU A 98 -12.08 2.19 7.99
C LEU A 98 -13.13 3.06 7.28
N SER A 99 -14.32 2.51 7.02
CA SER A 99 -15.43 3.23 6.41
C SER A 99 -15.90 4.41 7.27
N ARG A 100 -16.00 4.23 8.60
CA ARG A 100 -16.34 5.32 9.54
C ARG A 100 -15.33 6.45 9.53
N LEU A 101 -14.04 6.12 9.37
CA LEU A 101 -12.96 7.09 9.25
C LEU A 101 -12.88 7.71 7.84
N GLY A 102 -13.50 7.10 6.84
CA GLY A 102 -13.45 7.51 5.44
C GLY A 102 -12.06 7.32 4.83
N ILE A 103 -11.33 6.30 5.25
CA ILE A 103 -9.98 5.99 4.77
C ILE A 103 -9.95 4.65 4.03
N GLU A 104 -9.05 4.56 3.08
CA GLU A 104 -8.76 3.36 2.33
C GLU A 104 -7.78 2.48 3.09
N CYS A 105 -7.92 1.14 3.01
CA CYS A 105 -7.01 0.22 3.68
C CYS A 105 -5.59 0.29 3.08
N VAL A 106 -4.60 -0.05 3.89
CA VAL A 106 -3.18 -0.01 3.51
C VAL A 106 -2.87 -0.93 2.32
N GLU A 107 -3.51 -2.09 2.24
CA GLU A 107 -3.34 -3.04 1.13
C GLU A 107 -3.71 -2.41 -0.22
N THR A 108 -4.90 -1.81 -0.32
CA THR A 108 -5.36 -1.13 -1.55
C THR A 108 -4.45 0.04 -1.91
N LYS A 109 -3.96 0.80 -0.92
CA LYS A 109 -3.01 1.89 -1.18
C LYS A 109 -1.69 1.41 -1.74
N ILE A 110 -1.14 0.33 -1.20
CA ILE A 110 0.09 -0.30 -1.70
C ILE A 110 -0.11 -0.79 -3.13
N GLN A 111 -1.20 -1.52 -3.38
CA GLN A 111 -1.56 -2.02 -4.70
C GLN A 111 -1.66 -0.89 -5.73
N ARG A 112 -2.43 0.15 -5.42
CA ARG A 112 -2.56 1.33 -6.29
C ARG A 112 -1.25 2.10 -6.48
N GLY A 113 -0.45 2.21 -5.43
CA GLY A 113 0.88 2.83 -5.49
C GLY A 113 1.79 2.09 -6.46
N ARG A 114 1.84 0.76 -6.35
CA ARG A 114 2.65 -0.14 -7.20
C ARG A 114 2.20 -0.07 -8.65
N LEU A 115 0.90 -0.13 -8.92
CA LEU A 115 0.37 -0.03 -10.28
C LEU A 115 0.60 1.36 -10.88
N ARG A 116 0.50 2.43 -10.09
CA ARG A 116 0.83 3.79 -10.56
C ARG A 116 2.28 3.90 -10.96
N TRP A 117 3.19 3.35 -10.15
CA TRP A 117 4.62 3.29 -10.45
C TRP A 117 4.88 2.46 -11.71
N PHE A 118 4.28 1.28 -11.80
CA PHE A 118 4.39 0.42 -12.98
C PHE A 118 3.97 1.16 -14.26
N GLY A 119 2.81 1.80 -14.29
CA GLY A 119 2.38 2.57 -15.46
C GLY A 119 3.31 3.74 -15.78
N HIS A 120 3.94 4.36 -14.76
CA HIS A 120 4.97 5.36 -14.99
C HIS A 120 6.20 4.76 -15.70
N VAL A 121 6.67 3.61 -15.27
CA VAL A 121 7.82 2.92 -15.85
C VAL A 121 7.53 2.44 -17.27
N GLU A 122 6.34 1.88 -17.53
CA GLU A 122 5.95 1.39 -18.87
C GLU A 122 5.93 2.50 -19.93
N ARG A 123 5.59 3.73 -19.53
CA ARG A 123 5.59 4.89 -20.44
C ARG A 123 6.95 5.57 -20.63
N LYS A 124 7.99 5.12 -19.92
CA LYS A 124 9.36 5.61 -20.12
C LYS A 124 9.96 5.09 -21.43
N ASN A 125 10.95 5.82 -21.93
CA ASN A 125 11.72 5.38 -23.07
C ASN A 125 12.44 4.04 -22.75
N GLU A 126 12.60 3.17 -23.76
CA GLU A 126 13.33 1.89 -23.63
C GLU A 126 14.79 2.09 -23.17
N GLU A 127 15.38 3.24 -23.47
CA GLU A 127 16.73 3.60 -23.04
C GLU A 127 16.83 4.07 -21.56
N ASP A 128 15.68 4.32 -20.91
CA ASP A 128 15.65 4.76 -19.50
C ASP A 128 16.14 3.63 -18.57
N TRP A 129 17.09 3.98 -17.70
CA TRP A 129 17.69 3.03 -16.77
C TRP A 129 16.68 2.32 -15.88
N VAL A 130 15.63 3.00 -15.44
CA VAL A 130 14.60 2.38 -14.61
C VAL A 130 13.88 1.29 -15.40
N LYS A 131 13.57 1.53 -16.67
CA LYS A 131 12.93 0.53 -17.53
C LYS A 131 13.87 -0.63 -17.84
N LYS A 132 15.13 -0.35 -18.14
CA LYS A 132 16.17 -1.39 -18.32
C LYS A 132 16.32 -2.27 -17.08
N CYS A 133 16.36 -1.68 -15.88
CA CYS A 133 16.45 -2.43 -14.62
C CYS A 133 15.25 -3.35 -14.36
N THR A 134 14.05 -3.01 -14.84
CA THR A 134 12.88 -3.90 -14.67
C THR A 134 12.91 -5.14 -15.58
N LYS A 135 13.69 -5.08 -16.66
CA LYS A 135 13.87 -6.16 -17.64
C LYS A 135 15.16 -6.95 -17.42
N LEU A 136 16.05 -6.46 -16.54
CA LEU A 136 17.33 -7.06 -16.29
C LEU A 136 17.15 -8.42 -15.62
N ASP A 137 17.63 -9.46 -16.28
CA ASP A 137 17.81 -10.77 -15.65
C ASP A 137 19.20 -10.80 -15.02
N VAL A 138 19.24 -10.99 -13.71
CA VAL A 138 20.49 -11.01 -12.96
C VAL A 138 20.94 -12.45 -12.83
N ASP A 139 21.97 -12.82 -13.58
CA ASP A 139 22.62 -14.11 -13.41
C ASP A 139 23.16 -14.22 -12.00
N GLY A 140 22.74 -15.23 -11.27
CA GLY A 140 23.18 -15.47 -9.91
C GLY A 140 22.82 -16.87 -9.45
N MET A 141 23.59 -17.38 -8.47
CA MET A 141 23.26 -18.66 -7.85
C MET A 141 21.91 -18.55 -7.14
N VAL A 142 20.95 -19.34 -7.61
CA VAL A 142 19.67 -19.50 -6.93
C VAL A 142 19.95 -20.22 -5.59
N GLY A 143 19.76 -19.51 -4.50
CA GLY A 143 19.91 -20.09 -3.16
C GLY A 143 18.93 -21.24 -2.93
N ARG A 144 19.25 -22.14 -2.01
CA ARG A 144 18.41 -23.28 -1.64
C ARG A 144 17.08 -22.77 -1.05
N GLY A 145 15.96 -23.12 -1.65
CA GLY A 145 14.62 -22.75 -1.18
C GLY A 145 13.72 -22.16 -2.25
N ALA A 146 12.54 -21.71 -1.86
CA ALA A 146 11.60 -21.07 -2.78
C ALA A 146 12.16 -19.75 -3.31
N PRO A 147 12.01 -19.45 -4.62
CA PRO A 147 12.46 -18.19 -5.21
C PRO A 147 11.84 -16.99 -4.48
N ARG A 148 12.62 -15.92 -4.33
CA ARG A 148 12.12 -14.67 -3.73
C ARG A 148 10.98 -14.11 -4.57
N LYS A 149 9.98 -13.53 -3.89
CA LYS A 149 8.88 -12.87 -4.59
C LYS A 149 9.40 -11.60 -5.26
N MET A 150 9.41 -11.61 -6.60
CA MET A 150 9.84 -10.49 -7.41
C MET A 150 8.76 -9.40 -7.46
N TRP A 151 9.19 -8.15 -7.57
CA TRP A 151 8.29 -7.01 -7.74
C TRP A 151 7.33 -7.18 -8.92
N ARG A 152 7.83 -7.65 -10.07
CA ARG A 152 7.00 -7.88 -11.27
C ARG A 152 5.85 -8.87 -11.00
N LYS A 153 6.10 -9.95 -10.27
CA LYS A 153 5.04 -10.90 -9.87
C LYS A 153 3.96 -10.24 -9.04
N CYS A 154 4.34 -9.31 -8.13
CA CYS A 154 3.36 -8.54 -7.36
C CYS A 154 2.51 -7.64 -8.26
N VAL A 155 3.12 -6.98 -9.25
CA VAL A 155 2.40 -6.16 -10.26
C VAL A 155 1.41 -7.02 -11.04
N ASP A 156 1.83 -8.19 -11.51
CA ASP A 156 0.99 -9.08 -12.31
C ASP A 156 -0.19 -9.62 -11.50
N GLU A 157 0.02 -9.92 -10.21
CA GLU A 157 -1.04 -10.30 -9.27
C GLU A 157 -2.03 -9.15 -9.05
N ASP A 158 -1.53 -7.93 -8.84
CA ASP A 158 -2.35 -6.74 -8.66
C ASP A 158 -3.20 -6.44 -9.91
N MET A 159 -2.60 -6.48 -11.10
CA MET A 159 -3.33 -6.30 -12.36
C MET A 159 -4.41 -7.35 -12.56
N ARG A 160 -4.11 -8.61 -12.25
CA ARG A 160 -5.06 -9.72 -12.36
C ARG A 160 -6.23 -9.52 -11.39
N SER A 161 -5.96 -9.14 -10.14
CA SER A 161 -7.00 -8.91 -9.12
C SER A 161 -7.94 -7.76 -9.48
N MET A 162 -7.44 -6.77 -10.23
CA MET A 162 -8.22 -5.60 -10.67
C MET A 162 -8.78 -5.75 -12.09
N GLY A 163 -8.48 -6.84 -12.80
CA GLY A 163 -8.92 -7.06 -14.18
C GLY A 163 -8.30 -6.09 -15.19
N ILE A 164 -7.10 -5.54 -14.91
CA ILE A 164 -6.44 -4.54 -15.75
C ILE A 164 -5.45 -5.24 -16.68
N LYS A 165 -5.46 -4.85 -17.98
CA LYS A 165 -4.49 -5.33 -18.98
C LYS A 165 -3.30 -4.38 -19.11
N VAL A 166 -2.11 -4.93 -19.38
CA VAL A 166 -0.86 -4.16 -19.54
C VAL A 166 -0.96 -3.10 -20.65
N CYS A 167 -1.65 -3.40 -21.74
CA CYS A 167 -1.79 -2.45 -22.87
C CYS A 167 -2.41 -1.10 -22.46
N VAL A 168 -3.26 -1.08 -21.43
CA VAL A 168 -3.86 0.14 -20.90
C VAL A 168 -2.82 1.06 -20.25
N ALA A 169 -1.65 0.54 -19.86
CA ALA A 169 -0.60 1.31 -19.17
C ALA A 169 0.00 2.42 -20.06
N GLN A 170 -0.11 2.31 -21.38
CA GLN A 170 0.39 3.32 -22.33
C GLN A 170 -0.44 4.61 -22.30
N ASP A 171 -1.75 4.51 -22.09
CA ASP A 171 -2.61 5.69 -21.90
C ASP A 171 -2.67 6.05 -20.40
N ARG A 172 -2.12 7.21 -20.06
CA ARG A 172 -2.06 7.69 -18.68
C ARG A 172 -3.45 7.90 -18.06
N CYS A 173 -4.40 8.40 -18.84
CA CYS A 173 -5.76 8.67 -18.35
C CYS A 173 -6.54 7.37 -18.12
N ALA A 174 -6.54 6.49 -19.12
CA ALA A 174 -7.17 5.19 -19.03
C ALA A 174 -6.57 4.35 -17.87
N TRP A 175 -5.23 4.35 -17.71
CA TRP A 175 -4.54 3.70 -16.63
C TRP A 175 -4.93 4.24 -15.25
N SER A 176 -4.94 5.57 -15.10
CA SER A 176 -5.33 6.21 -13.85
C SER A 176 -6.76 5.86 -13.43
N ASN A 177 -7.69 5.81 -14.38
CA ASN A 177 -9.08 5.47 -14.15
C ASN A 177 -9.22 3.98 -13.77
N ALA A 178 -8.53 3.08 -14.50
CA ALA A 178 -8.52 1.65 -14.19
C ALA A 178 -8.01 1.35 -12.76
N ILE A 179 -6.94 2.02 -12.33
CA ILE A 179 -6.39 1.84 -10.97
C ILE A 179 -7.34 2.36 -9.88
N ARG A 180 -8.08 3.44 -10.13
CA ARG A 180 -9.02 3.98 -9.14
C ARG A 180 -10.15 3.02 -8.81
N GLY A 181 -10.50 2.13 -9.77
CA GLY A 181 -11.68 1.28 -9.68
C GLY A 181 -12.98 2.09 -9.78
N PRO A 182 -14.13 1.45 -9.74
CA PRO A 182 -15.41 2.14 -9.75
C PRO A 182 -15.49 3.07 -8.54
N THR A 183 -15.76 4.35 -8.79
CA THR A 183 -16.06 5.31 -7.74
C THR A 183 -17.35 4.85 -7.05
N ARG A 184 -17.42 4.93 -5.71
CA ARG A 184 -18.62 4.58 -4.93
C ARG A 184 -19.92 5.18 -5.46
N ALA A 185 -19.85 6.28 -6.20
CA ALA A 185 -21.00 6.91 -6.85
C ALA A 185 -21.65 6.08 -7.98
N SER A 186 -20.91 5.11 -8.57
CA SER A 186 -21.46 4.24 -9.62
C SER A 186 -22.00 2.91 -9.08
N ALA A 187 -21.77 2.59 -7.82
CA ALA A 187 -22.32 1.39 -7.17
C ALA A 187 -23.76 1.61 -6.67
N ASP A 188 -24.13 2.85 -6.31
CA ASP A 188 -25.48 3.20 -5.86
C ASP A 188 -26.47 3.43 -7.01
N ALA A 189 -26.01 3.41 -8.26
CA ALA A 189 -26.86 3.57 -9.45
C ALA A 189 -27.36 2.24 -10.05
N LEU A 190 -27.05 1.10 -9.42
CA LEU A 190 -27.39 -0.26 -9.89
C LEU A 190 -28.32 -1.02 -8.91
N HIS A 191 -28.97 -0.29 -8.01
CA HIS A 191 -30.05 -0.84 -7.17
C HIS A 191 -31.33 -0.04 -7.30
#